data_6aaec2c856ca5d19dc363387ae58ac25
#
_entry.id   6aaec2c856ca5d19dc363387ae58ac25
#
_cell.length_a   1.000
_cell.length_b   1.000
_cell.length_c   1.000
_cell.angle_alpha   90.00
_cell.angle_beta   90.00
_cell.angle_gamma   90.00
#
_symmetry.space_group_name_H-M   'P 1'
#
loop_
_entity.id
_entity.type
_entity.pdbx_description
1 polymer ?
#
loop_
_entity_poly.entity_id
_entity_poly.type
_entity_poly.pdbx_seq_one_letter_code
_entity_poly.pdbx_strand_id
1 'polypeptide(L)'
;MDQSKGTVRGFGARLVVAVPYLWLVVFFLIPFLIVLKISLSQTAIAQPPYLPVLDLSAGWNGIKTFVAGLDLDNFATLLSDDIYARSYLKSLEVAAVSTLILLFIGYPLAYGMARAPRRLQAVLVMLVILPFWTSFLIRVYAWINILQSDGLLNRVLQAFRLIDTPVAWLSSDTAIYIGIVYSYLPFMVLPLYATLEKMDETLLEAAADLGAPRWRAFWLVTVPLSLPGVGAGALLCFIPITGEFVIPDLLGGSDSLMIGQTLWTEFFSNKDWPVASAIAVVLLCLLVVPMALYQNLQTKNVAG
;
A
#
# COMPACT_ATOMS: atom_id res chain seq x y z
N MET A 1 -20.89 -10.03 48.42
CA MET A 1 -19.59 -9.45 48.03
C MET A 1 -19.79 -8.76 46.70
N ASP A 2 -19.99 -7.48 46.80
CA ASP A 2 -20.36 -6.60 45.71
C ASP A 2 -19.10 -6.22 44.90
N GLN A 3 -18.99 -6.69 43.68
CA GLN A 3 -17.91 -6.26 42.76
C GLN A 3 -18.38 -5.01 42.01
N SER A 4 -18.16 -3.86 42.63
CA SER A 4 -18.27 -2.57 41.99
C SER A 4 -17.30 -2.52 40.77
N LYS A 5 -17.81 -2.78 39.57
CA LYS A 5 -17.15 -2.40 38.31
C LYS A 5 -17.06 -0.85 38.28
N GLY A 6 -15.99 -0.33 38.85
CA GLY A 6 -15.64 1.08 38.80
C GLY A 6 -15.36 1.46 37.33
N THR A 7 -16.34 2.02 36.67
CA THR A 7 -16.15 2.76 35.41
C THR A 7 -15.29 3.98 35.71
N VAL A 8 -13.98 3.89 35.41
CA VAL A 8 -13.07 5.05 35.39
C VAL A 8 -13.48 5.94 34.22
N ARG A 9 -14.61 6.64 34.39
CA ARG A 9 -15.08 7.75 33.55
C ARG A 9 -14.55 9.07 34.09
N GLY A 10 -13.27 9.17 34.41
CA GLY A 10 -12.62 10.40 34.83
C GLY A 10 -12.32 11.31 33.63
N PHE A 11 -12.33 12.63 33.86
CA PHE A 11 -11.91 13.64 32.88
C PHE A 11 -10.57 13.29 32.24
N GLY A 12 -9.60 12.72 32.98
CA GLY A 12 -8.31 12.23 32.47
C GLY A 12 -8.44 11.13 31.40
N ALA A 13 -9.35 10.15 31.57
CA ALA A 13 -9.56 9.09 30.58
C ALA A 13 -10.11 9.64 29.26
N ARG A 14 -10.99 10.64 29.33
CA ARG A 14 -11.50 11.34 28.13
C ARG A 14 -10.40 12.13 27.43
N LEU A 15 -9.49 12.74 28.16
CA LEU A 15 -8.39 13.53 27.63
C LEU A 15 -7.35 12.65 26.93
N VAL A 16 -7.04 11.47 27.50
CA VAL A 16 -6.15 10.46 26.89
C VAL A 16 -6.69 9.98 25.55
N VAL A 17 -8.02 9.81 25.45
CA VAL A 17 -8.65 9.41 24.18
C VAL A 17 -8.78 10.59 23.22
N ALA A 18 -9.11 11.79 23.72
CA ALA A 18 -9.34 12.98 22.88
C ALA A 18 -8.09 13.45 22.13
N VAL A 19 -6.88 13.34 22.72
CA VAL A 19 -5.64 13.80 22.10
C VAL A 19 -5.33 13.07 20.77
N PRO A 20 -5.32 11.72 20.70
CA PRO A 20 -5.15 11.02 19.44
C PRO A 20 -6.24 11.33 18.40
N TYR A 21 -7.51 11.44 18.83
CA TYR A 21 -8.59 11.79 17.91
C TYR A 21 -8.47 13.21 17.38
N LEU A 22 -8.10 14.19 18.22
CA LEU A 22 -7.85 15.56 17.79
C LEU A 22 -6.71 15.62 16.77
N TRP A 23 -5.65 14.85 17.01
CA TRP A 23 -4.54 14.71 16.07
C TRP A 23 -5.01 14.18 14.71
N LEU A 24 -5.81 13.10 14.69
CA LEU A 24 -6.37 12.53 13.46
C LEU A 24 -7.30 13.52 12.75
N VAL A 25 -8.12 14.27 13.49
CA VAL A 25 -9.00 15.30 12.90
C VAL A 25 -8.16 16.39 12.22
N VAL A 26 -7.16 16.92 12.91
CA VAL A 26 -6.36 18.05 12.41
C VAL A 26 -5.46 17.65 11.26
N PHE A 27 -4.77 16.51 11.36
CA PHE A 27 -3.73 16.12 10.39
C PHE A 27 -4.20 15.12 9.31
N PHE A 28 -5.37 14.54 9.47
CA PHE A 28 -5.94 13.63 8.47
C PHE A 28 -7.30 14.15 7.95
N LEU A 29 -8.28 14.37 8.82
CA LEU A 29 -9.65 14.68 8.39
C LEU A 29 -9.73 16.06 7.72
N ILE A 30 -9.11 17.10 8.28
CA ILE A 30 -9.14 18.46 7.69
C ILE A 30 -8.45 18.48 6.31
N PRO A 31 -7.21 17.97 6.14
CA PRO A 31 -6.60 17.86 4.81
C PRO A 31 -7.44 17.04 3.82
N PHE A 32 -8.01 15.93 4.28
CA PHE A 32 -8.88 15.11 3.43
C PHE A 32 -10.14 15.87 2.99
N LEU A 33 -10.80 16.64 3.88
CA LEU A 33 -11.95 17.48 3.53
C LEU A 33 -11.57 18.59 2.53
N ILE A 34 -10.34 19.11 2.60
CA ILE A 34 -9.83 20.05 1.61
C ILE A 34 -9.70 19.37 0.23
N VAL A 35 -9.10 18.18 0.18
CA VAL A 35 -9.00 17.40 -1.05
C VAL A 35 -10.39 17.05 -1.60
N LEU A 36 -11.31 16.60 -0.75
CA LEU A 36 -12.70 16.30 -1.13
C LEU A 36 -13.40 17.55 -1.69
N LYS A 37 -13.19 18.72 -1.06
CA LYS A 37 -13.71 19.98 -1.57
C LYS A 37 -13.13 20.33 -2.94
N ILE A 38 -11.82 20.17 -3.15
CA ILE A 38 -11.17 20.46 -4.41
C ILE A 38 -11.68 19.51 -5.50
N SER A 39 -11.93 18.23 -5.17
CA SER A 39 -12.47 17.25 -6.12
C SER A 39 -13.87 17.61 -6.66
N LEU A 40 -14.62 18.44 -5.93
CA LEU A 40 -15.94 18.96 -6.30
C LEU A 40 -15.85 20.37 -6.93
N SER A 41 -14.67 20.90 -7.15
CA SER A 41 -14.44 22.24 -7.72
C SER A 41 -14.14 22.13 -9.22
N GLN A 42 -14.23 23.24 -9.95
CA GLN A 42 -13.88 23.32 -11.37
C GLN A 42 -12.48 23.85 -11.54
N THR A 43 -11.77 23.38 -12.57
CA THR A 43 -10.43 23.88 -12.93
C THR A 43 -10.53 25.32 -13.41
N ALA A 44 -9.63 26.19 -12.97
CA ALA A 44 -9.60 27.59 -13.34
C ALA A 44 -8.16 28.06 -13.55
N ILE A 45 -8.00 29.02 -14.49
CA ILE A 45 -6.73 29.74 -14.70
C ILE A 45 -6.61 30.83 -13.62
N ALA A 46 -6.34 30.41 -12.39
CA ALA A 46 -6.26 31.26 -11.21
C ALA A 46 -5.23 30.72 -10.22
N GLN A 47 -5.02 31.42 -9.11
CA GLN A 47 -4.26 30.93 -7.95
C GLN A 47 -5.15 31.03 -6.70
N PRO A 48 -5.58 29.89 -6.15
CA PRO A 48 -5.35 28.49 -6.57
C PRO A 48 -6.07 28.13 -7.89
N PRO A 49 -5.63 27.06 -8.63
CA PRO A 49 -6.14 26.74 -9.97
C PRO A 49 -7.49 26.00 -9.92
N TYR A 50 -8.43 26.47 -9.08
CA TYR A 50 -9.78 25.91 -8.95
C TYR A 50 -10.79 26.94 -8.42
N LEU A 51 -12.04 26.79 -8.81
CA LEU A 51 -13.18 27.53 -8.31
C LEU A 51 -14.30 26.56 -7.91
N PRO A 52 -15.15 26.86 -6.91
CA PRO A 52 -15.15 28.09 -6.11
C PRO A 52 -14.11 28.10 -4.99
N VAL A 53 -13.64 29.30 -4.65
CA VAL A 53 -12.86 29.53 -3.43
C VAL A 53 -13.81 30.06 -2.35
N LEU A 54 -13.68 29.55 -1.12
CA LEU A 54 -14.51 29.98 0.01
C LEU A 54 -14.14 31.41 0.42
N ASP A 55 -15.04 32.36 0.19
CA ASP A 55 -14.90 33.75 0.63
C ASP A 55 -15.71 33.97 1.90
N LEU A 56 -15.01 33.93 3.03
CA LEU A 56 -15.62 34.18 4.35
C LEU A 56 -15.98 35.68 4.54
N SER A 57 -15.38 36.58 3.76
CA SER A 57 -15.66 38.02 3.89
C SER A 57 -17.07 38.39 3.38
N ALA A 58 -17.61 37.62 2.42
CA ALA A 58 -18.97 37.75 1.92
C ALA A 58 -20.05 37.12 2.83
N GLY A 59 -19.67 36.61 4.01
CA GLY A 59 -20.58 36.03 4.99
C GLY A 59 -21.42 34.88 4.43
N TRP A 60 -22.73 34.87 4.71
CA TRP A 60 -23.64 33.81 4.26
C TRP A 60 -23.78 33.68 2.74
N ASN A 61 -23.68 34.81 2.02
CA ASN A 61 -23.73 34.80 0.56
C ASN A 61 -22.48 34.11 -0.03
N GLY A 62 -21.29 34.30 0.56
CA GLY A 62 -20.08 33.62 0.15
C GLY A 62 -20.20 32.10 0.30
N ILE A 63 -20.78 31.62 1.41
CA ILE A 63 -21.03 30.18 1.62
C ILE A 63 -22.03 29.64 0.60
N LYS A 64 -23.11 30.37 0.33
CA LYS A 64 -24.14 29.95 -0.64
C LYS A 64 -23.57 29.85 -2.06
N THR A 65 -22.81 30.86 -2.49
CA THR A 65 -22.15 30.86 -3.81
C THR A 65 -21.11 29.73 -3.90
N PHE A 66 -20.36 29.51 -2.83
CA PHE A 66 -19.40 28.42 -2.74
C PHE A 66 -20.08 27.06 -2.92
N VAL A 67 -21.14 26.75 -2.16
CA VAL A 67 -21.85 25.48 -2.27
C VAL A 67 -22.53 25.30 -3.63
N ALA A 68 -23.08 26.37 -4.20
CA ALA A 68 -23.72 26.34 -5.52
C ALA A 68 -22.73 26.12 -6.69
N GLY A 69 -21.44 26.41 -6.47
CA GLY A 69 -20.39 26.19 -7.48
C GLY A 69 -19.69 24.84 -7.37
N LEU A 70 -20.08 23.98 -6.41
CA LEU A 70 -19.56 22.61 -6.32
C LEU A 70 -20.38 21.68 -7.22
N ASP A 71 -19.69 20.83 -8.01
CA ASP A 71 -20.31 19.85 -8.90
C ASP A 71 -19.59 18.48 -8.84
N LEU A 72 -20.07 17.54 -9.64
CA LEU A 72 -19.50 16.19 -9.77
C LEU A 72 -18.86 15.94 -11.13
N ASP A 73 -18.61 16.97 -11.92
CA ASP A 73 -18.12 16.86 -13.29
C ASP A 73 -16.78 16.14 -13.37
N ASN A 74 -15.89 16.36 -12.39
CA ASN A 74 -14.61 15.65 -12.34
C ASN A 74 -14.81 14.13 -12.19
N PHE A 75 -15.76 13.70 -11.38
CA PHE A 75 -16.08 12.27 -11.24
C PHE A 75 -16.74 11.71 -12.50
N ALA A 76 -17.56 12.49 -13.21
CA ALA A 76 -18.10 12.12 -14.51
C ALA A 76 -16.98 11.99 -15.55
N THR A 77 -15.99 12.86 -15.54
CA THR A 77 -14.79 12.79 -16.40
C THR A 77 -14.01 11.49 -16.12
N LEU A 78 -13.79 11.14 -14.85
CA LEU A 78 -13.11 9.90 -14.48
C LEU A 78 -13.83 8.63 -14.97
N LEU A 79 -15.15 8.69 -15.09
CA LEU A 79 -15.97 7.56 -15.58
C LEU A 79 -16.09 7.51 -17.10
N SER A 80 -15.98 8.67 -17.78
CA SER A 80 -16.15 8.77 -19.24
C SER A 80 -14.85 8.57 -20.02
N ASP A 81 -13.71 8.84 -19.42
CA ASP A 81 -12.40 8.68 -20.06
C ASP A 81 -11.76 7.33 -19.65
N ASP A 82 -11.57 6.49 -20.65
CA ASP A 82 -10.97 5.15 -20.50
C ASP A 82 -9.56 5.17 -19.85
N ILE A 83 -8.83 6.29 -19.94
CA ILE A 83 -7.47 6.38 -19.42
C ILE A 83 -7.43 6.19 -17.90
N TYR A 84 -8.40 6.79 -17.19
CA TYR A 84 -8.48 6.65 -15.73
C TYR A 84 -8.89 5.24 -15.33
N ALA A 85 -9.91 4.67 -15.96
CA ALA A 85 -10.36 3.31 -15.69
C ALA A 85 -9.23 2.29 -15.92
N ARG A 86 -8.50 2.41 -17.03
CA ARG A 86 -7.33 1.56 -17.33
C ARG A 86 -6.21 1.74 -16.31
N SER A 87 -5.91 2.98 -15.90
CA SER A 87 -4.88 3.26 -14.89
C SER A 87 -5.23 2.67 -13.52
N TYR A 88 -6.51 2.73 -13.11
CA TYR A 88 -6.96 2.06 -11.89
C TYR A 88 -6.83 0.54 -11.97
N LEU A 89 -7.31 -0.07 -13.07
CA LEU A 89 -7.22 -1.51 -13.27
C LEU A 89 -5.77 -1.97 -13.32
N LYS A 90 -4.89 -1.23 -14.01
CA LYS A 90 -3.46 -1.52 -14.06
C LYS A 90 -2.80 -1.45 -12.68
N SER A 91 -3.13 -0.42 -11.90
CA SER A 91 -2.64 -0.31 -10.51
C SER A 91 -3.08 -1.49 -9.64
N LEU A 92 -4.35 -1.90 -9.75
CA LEU A 92 -4.87 -3.04 -9.00
C LEU A 92 -4.23 -4.35 -9.44
N GLU A 93 -4.04 -4.55 -10.75
CA GLU A 93 -3.33 -5.70 -11.31
C GLU A 93 -1.90 -5.77 -10.78
N VAL A 94 -1.14 -4.68 -10.92
CA VAL A 94 0.25 -4.61 -10.45
C VAL A 94 0.33 -4.83 -8.95
N ALA A 95 -0.56 -4.22 -8.16
CA ALA A 95 -0.59 -4.40 -6.71
C ALA A 95 -0.91 -5.86 -6.32
N ALA A 96 -1.91 -6.47 -6.97
CA ALA A 96 -2.29 -7.85 -6.67
C ALA A 96 -1.18 -8.84 -7.05
N VAL A 97 -0.65 -8.75 -8.28
CA VAL A 97 0.42 -9.64 -8.75
C VAL A 97 1.69 -9.46 -7.92
N SER A 98 2.11 -8.22 -7.67
CA SER A 98 3.28 -7.95 -6.81
C SER A 98 3.10 -8.49 -5.40
N THR A 99 1.91 -8.32 -4.81
CA THR A 99 1.61 -8.85 -3.46
C THR A 99 1.69 -10.38 -3.43
N LEU A 100 1.21 -11.06 -4.46
CA LEU A 100 1.34 -12.53 -4.58
C LEU A 100 2.80 -12.97 -4.74
N ILE A 101 3.58 -12.27 -5.57
CA ILE A 101 5.02 -12.54 -5.73
C ILE A 101 5.74 -12.30 -4.39
N LEU A 102 5.43 -11.20 -3.71
CA LEU A 102 5.98 -10.86 -2.40
C LEU A 102 5.64 -11.92 -1.35
N LEU A 103 4.42 -12.45 -1.37
CA LEU A 103 4.02 -13.53 -0.47
C LEU A 103 4.78 -14.82 -0.79
N PHE A 104 4.91 -15.16 -2.08
CA PHE A 104 5.63 -16.36 -2.52
C PHE A 104 7.12 -16.34 -2.12
N ILE A 105 7.77 -15.19 -2.22
CA ILE A 105 9.18 -15.01 -1.82
C ILE A 105 9.30 -14.77 -0.32
N GLY A 106 8.45 -13.92 0.24
CA GLY A 106 8.50 -13.47 1.63
C GLY A 106 8.13 -14.55 2.64
N TYR A 107 7.18 -15.45 2.30
CA TYR A 107 6.77 -16.52 3.21
C TYR A 107 7.90 -17.50 3.54
N PRO A 108 8.62 -18.08 2.56
CA PRO A 108 9.79 -18.92 2.84
C PRO A 108 10.88 -18.18 3.61
N LEU A 109 11.14 -16.92 3.30
CA LEU A 109 12.12 -16.11 4.02
C LEU A 109 11.71 -15.92 5.49
N ALA A 110 10.49 -15.47 5.74
CA ALA A 110 9.96 -15.28 7.09
C ALA A 110 9.93 -16.58 7.89
N TYR A 111 9.53 -17.69 7.27
CA TYR A 111 9.52 -19.01 7.90
C TYR A 111 10.93 -19.48 8.26
N GLY A 112 11.90 -19.33 7.34
CA GLY A 112 13.30 -19.64 7.60
C GLY A 112 13.89 -18.79 8.73
N MET A 113 13.56 -17.50 8.77
CA MET A 113 13.98 -16.59 9.83
C MET A 113 13.38 -16.98 11.18
N ALA A 114 12.10 -17.32 11.25
CA ALA A 114 11.42 -17.72 12.49
C ALA A 114 11.96 -19.05 13.06
N ARG A 115 12.45 -19.93 12.20
CA ARG A 115 13.06 -21.22 12.59
C ARG A 115 14.57 -21.17 12.78
N ALA A 116 15.20 -20.03 12.53
CA ALA A 116 16.62 -19.85 12.75
C ALA A 116 16.97 -19.82 14.26
N PRO A 117 18.19 -20.19 14.65
CA PRO A 117 18.65 -20.03 16.03
C PRO A 117 18.45 -18.60 16.53
N ARG A 118 17.98 -18.42 17.78
CA ARG A 118 17.62 -17.09 18.34
C ARG A 118 18.72 -16.03 18.17
N ARG A 119 20.00 -16.44 18.25
CA ARG A 119 21.15 -15.53 18.03
C ARG A 119 21.22 -14.99 16.59
N LEU A 120 20.68 -15.69 15.61
CA LEU A 120 20.69 -15.28 14.20
C LEU A 120 19.42 -14.50 13.80
N GLN A 121 18.32 -14.68 14.50
CA GLN A 121 17.04 -14.03 14.15
C GLN A 121 17.17 -12.51 14.10
N ALA A 122 17.82 -11.89 15.11
CA ALA A 122 18.03 -10.43 15.11
C ALA A 122 18.90 -9.96 13.94
N VAL A 123 19.92 -10.73 13.56
CA VAL A 123 20.78 -10.42 12.40
C VAL A 123 20.00 -10.54 11.09
N LEU A 124 19.16 -11.57 10.95
CA LEU A 124 18.34 -11.78 9.76
C LEU A 124 17.30 -10.69 9.60
N VAL A 125 16.63 -10.27 10.69
CA VAL A 125 15.72 -9.12 10.68
C VAL A 125 16.45 -7.84 10.26
N MET A 126 17.66 -7.61 10.81
CA MET A 126 18.49 -6.46 10.43
C MET A 126 18.85 -6.47 8.94
N LEU A 127 19.21 -7.65 8.38
CA LEU A 127 19.53 -7.79 6.95
C LEU A 127 18.32 -7.51 6.06
N VAL A 128 17.10 -7.90 6.47
CA VAL A 128 15.87 -7.58 5.73
C VAL A 128 15.59 -6.08 5.73
N ILE A 129 15.89 -5.38 6.83
CA ILE A 129 15.64 -3.94 6.96
C ILE A 129 16.80 -3.11 6.35
N LEU A 130 17.99 -3.67 6.21
CA LEU A 130 19.18 -2.97 5.74
C LEU A 130 18.97 -2.12 4.47
N PRO A 131 18.23 -2.58 3.42
CA PRO A 131 17.97 -1.77 2.24
C PRO A 131 17.28 -0.43 2.54
N PHE A 132 16.53 -0.31 3.64
CA PHE A 132 15.85 0.95 4.00
C PHE A 132 16.78 2.04 4.53
N TRP A 133 18.01 1.71 4.87
CA TRP A 133 19.00 2.71 5.28
C TRP A 133 19.54 3.52 4.10
N THR A 134 19.27 3.09 2.88
CA THR A 134 19.58 3.84 1.67
C THR A 134 18.36 4.58 1.15
N SER A 135 18.56 5.71 0.46
CA SER A 135 17.47 6.46 -0.16
C SER A 135 16.67 5.59 -1.14
N PHE A 136 15.36 5.73 -1.11
CA PHE A 136 14.45 5.02 -2.03
C PHE A 136 14.78 5.32 -3.49
N LEU A 137 14.96 6.60 -3.84
CA LEU A 137 15.31 7.00 -5.20
C LEU A 137 16.65 6.41 -5.67
N ILE A 138 17.67 6.41 -4.82
CA ILE A 138 18.98 5.82 -5.18
C ILE A 138 18.82 4.34 -5.52
N ARG A 139 17.97 3.61 -4.80
CA ARG A 139 17.68 2.20 -5.08
C ARG A 139 16.97 2.02 -6.42
N VAL A 140 16.01 2.87 -6.75
CA VAL A 140 15.32 2.80 -8.04
C VAL A 140 16.28 3.15 -9.19
N TYR A 141 17.13 4.17 -9.04
CA TYR A 141 18.18 4.48 -10.02
C TYR A 141 19.20 3.35 -10.19
N ALA A 142 19.54 2.63 -9.12
CA ALA A 142 20.38 1.44 -9.23
C ALA A 142 19.72 0.36 -10.10
N TRP A 143 18.40 0.15 -9.97
CA TRP A 143 17.65 -0.76 -10.83
C TRP A 143 17.63 -0.33 -12.30
N ILE A 144 17.54 0.97 -12.60
CA ILE A 144 17.67 1.47 -13.98
C ILE A 144 19.00 0.97 -14.56
N ASN A 145 20.12 1.18 -13.85
CA ASN A 145 21.45 0.75 -14.33
C ASN A 145 21.56 -0.78 -14.45
N ILE A 146 20.93 -1.54 -13.56
CA ILE A 146 20.97 -3.02 -13.59
C ILE A 146 20.17 -3.57 -14.78
N LEU A 147 19.02 -2.94 -15.10
CA LEU A 147 18.06 -3.41 -16.10
C LEU A 147 18.30 -2.85 -17.51
N GLN A 148 19.26 -1.95 -17.70
CA GLN A 148 19.67 -1.48 -19.03
C GLN A 148 20.14 -2.64 -19.92
N SER A 149 20.10 -2.45 -21.23
CA SER A 149 20.50 -3.47 -22.21
C SER A 149 21.96 -3.91 -22.04
N ASP A 150 22.85 -3.01 -21.63
CA ASP A 150 24.24 -3.28 -21.27
C ASP A 150 24.47 -3.43 -19.77
N GLY A 151 23.37 -3.50 -18.99
CA GLY A 151 23.37 -3.58 -17.54
C GLY A 151 23.83 -4.92 -16.97
N LEU A 152 23.98 -4.93 -15.64
CA LEU A 152 24.51 -6.10 -14.91
C LEU A 152 23.64 -7.35 -15.12
N LEU A 153 22.31 -7.22 -15.18
CA LEU A 153 21.40 -8.35 -15.33
C LEU A 153 21.67 -9.10 -16.65
N ASN A 154 21.73 -8.38 -17.77
CA ASN A 154 22.03 -8.98 -19.08
C ASN A 154 23.42 -9.61 -19.11
N ARG A 155 24.44 -8.95 -18.55
CA ARG A 155 25.80 -9.52 -18.49
C ARG A 155 25.86 -10.83 -17.71
N VAL A 156 25.16 -10.90 -16.57
CA VAL A 156 25.08 -12.13 -15.76
C VAL A 156 24.35 -13.23 -16.51
N LEU A 157 23.18 -12.93 -17.11
CA LEU A 157 22.41 -13.92 -17.86
C LEU A 157 23.18 -14.46 -19.06
N GLN A 158 23.93 -13.61 -19.78
CA GLN A 158 24.80 -14.02 -20.90
C GLN A 158 25.99 -14.86 -20.42
N ALA A 159 26.61 -14.48 -19.28
CA ALA A 159 27.73 -15.27 -18.72
C ALA A 159 27.29 -16.68 -18.33
N PHE A 160 26.06 -16.86 -17.85
CA PHE A 160 25.46 -18.17 -17.59
C PHE A 160 24.83 -18.84 -18.83
N ARG A 161 24.93 -18.21 -20.04
CA ARG A 161 24.34 -18.68 -21.30
C ARG A 161 22.83 -18.93 -21.22
N LEU A 162 22.13 -18.14 -20.40
CA LEU A 162 20.67 -18.18 -20.27
C LEU A 162 19.97 -17.35 -21.35
N ILE A 163 20.69 -16.38 -21.93
CA ILE A 163 20.25 -15.56 -23.07
C ILE A 163 21.43 -15.39 -24.05
N ASP A 164 21.13 -15.35 -25.35
CA ASP A 164 22.14 -15.13 -26.40
C ASP A 164 22.31 -13.65 -26.73
N THR A 165 21.21 -12.89 -26.68
CA THR A 165 21.17 -11.43 -26.93
C THR A 165 20.65 -10.67 -25.74
N PRO A 166 21.11 -9.42 -25.54
CA PRO A 166 20.59 -8.58 -24.46
C PRO A 166 19.07 -8.37 -24.58
N VAL A 167 18.37 -8.52 -23.49
CA VAL A 167 16.91 -8.27 -23.38
C VAL A 167 16.68 -6.83 -22.92
N ALA A 168 15.71 -6.14 -23.50
CA ALA A 168 15.27 -4.82 -23.06
C ALA A 168 14.33 -4.99 -21.85
N TRP A 169 14.91 -5.08 -20.66
CA TRP A 169 14.14 -5.18 -19.40
C TRP A 169 13.50 -3.85 -19.01
N LEU A 170 14.25 -2.76 -19.16
CA LEU A 170 13.78 -1.42 -18.81
C LEU A 170 12.60 -1.01 -19.69
N SER A 171 11.75 -0.12 -19.19
CA SER A 171 10.50 0.31 -19.84
C SER A 171 9.52 -0.84 -20.09
N SER A 172 9.39 -1.74 -19.13
CA SER A 172 8.48 -2.89 -19.19
C SER A 172 7.77 -3.12 -17.86
N ASP A 173 6.65 -3.85 -17.92
CA ASP A 173 5.96 -4.32 -16.70
C ASP A 173 6.88 -5.18 -15.82
N THR A 174 7.75 -5.98 -16.42
CA THR A 174 8.72 -6.81 -15.68
C THR A 174 9.64 -5.96 -14.80
N ALA A 175 10.13 -4.82 -15.33
CA ALA A 175 10.96 -3.90 -14.56
C ALA A 175 10.19 -3.31 -13.36
N ILE A 176 8.91 -2.97 -13.57
CA ILE A 176 8.02 -2.50 -12.50
C ILE A 176 7.90 -3.57 -11.41
N TYR A 177 7.59 -4.82 -11.77
CA TYR A 177 7.48 -5.91 -10.80
C TYR A 177 8.78 -6.14 -10.03
N ILE A 178 9.94 -6.14 -10.69
CA ILE A 178 11.25 -6.28 -10.04
C ILE A 178 11.47 -5.15 -9.03
N GLY A 179 11.25 -3.89 -9.44
CA GLY A 179 11.42 -2.72 -8.59
C GLY A 179 10.49 -2.72 -7.38
N ILE A 180 9.21 -3.05 -7.59
CA ILE A 180 8.19 -3.12 -6.53
C ILE A 180 8.52 -4.27 -5.57
N VAL A 181 8.75 -5.48 -6.07
CA VAL A 181 9.03 -6.65 -5.23
C VAL A 181 10.26 -6.42 -4.36
N TYR A 182 11.34 -5.90 -4.93
CA TYR A 182 12.51 -5.53 -4.14
C TYR A 182 12.20 -4.50 -3.07
N SER A 183 11.46 -3.44 -3.42
CA SER A 183 11.20 -2.33 -2.52
C SER A 183 10.25 -2.68 -1.40
N TYR A 184 9.27 -3.54 -1.65
CA TYR A 184 8.22 -3.87 -0.68
C TYR A 184 8.44 -5.19 0.07
N LEU A 185 9.50 -5.96 -0.25
CA LEU A 185 9.79 -7.25 0.38
C LEU A 185 9.81 -7.21 1.92
N PRO A 186 10.44 -6.24 2.59
CA PRO A 186 10.43 -6.16 4.05
C PRO A 186 9.04 -5.96 4.65
N PHE A 187 8.14 -5.24 3.97
CA PHE A 187 6.77 -5.03 4.44
C PHE A 187 5.94 -6.33 4.43
N MET A 188 6.29 -7.29 3.58
CA MET A 188 5.70 -8.63 3.59
C MET A 188 6.37 -9.52 4.64
N VAL A 189 7.71 -9.53 4.69
CA VAL A 189 8.48 -10.45 5.53
C VAL A 189 8.30 -10.18 7.02
N LEU A 190 8.32 -8.91 7.45
CA LEU A 190 8.31 -8.57 8.88
C LEU A 190 7.02 -8.97 9.63
N PRO A 191 5.80 -8.70 9.12
CA PRO A 191 4.57 -9.16 9.77
C PRO A 191 4.43 -10.69 9.77
N LEU A 192 4.85 -11.33 8.69
CA LEU A 192 4.90 -12.79 8.61
C LEU A 192 5.85 -13.37 9.65
N TYR A 193 7.07 -12.86 9.72
CA TYR A 193 8.06 -13.25 10.71
C TYR A 193 7.53 -13.06 12.14
N ALA A 194 6.97 -11.90 12.46
CA ALA A 194 6.44 -11.59 13.78
C ALA A 194 5.29 -12.54 14.21
N THR A 195 4.53 -13.06 13.25
CA THR A 195 3.47 -14.04 13.51
C THR A 195 4.05 -15.44 13.66
N LEU A 196 4.96 -15.84 12.77
CA LEU A 196 5.56 -17.17 12.75
C LEU A 196 6.52 -17.39 13.95
N GLU A 197 7.23 -16.37 14.39
CA GLU A 197 8.15 -16.43 15.53
C GLU A 197 7.41 -16.67 16.86
N LYS A 198 6.19 -16.15 16.99
CA LYS A 198 5.34 -16.32 18.17
C LYS A 198 4.56 -17.64 18.20
N MET A 199 4.61 -18.41 17.13
CA MET A 199 3.87 -19.68 17.03
C MET A 199 4.47 -20.72 17.98
N ASP A 200 3.61 -21.34 18.77
CA ASP A 200 4.00 -22.40 19.70
C ASP A 200 4.46 -23.65 18.93
N GLU A 201 5.69 -24.07 19.15
CA GLU A 201 6.27 -25.26 18.50
C GLU A 201 5.63 -26.56 18.97
N THR A 202 5.04 -26.59 20.18
CA THR A 202 4.33 -27.76 20.71
C THR A 202 3.18 -28.22 19.82
N LEU A 203 2.56 -27.29 19.04
CA LEU A 203 1.53 -27.63 18.06
C LEU A 203 2.07 -28.49 16.91
N LEU A 204 3.32 -28.27 16.52
CA LEU A 204 3.97 -29.08 15.48
C LEU A 204 4.42 -30.43 16.02
N GLU A 205 4.86 -30.48 17.29
CA GLU A 205 5.19 -31.73 17.99
C GLU A 205 3.93 -32.57 18.14
N ALA A 206 2.81 -32.02 18.60
CA ALA A 206 1.54 -32.71 18.69
C ALA A 206 1.04 -33.23 17.33
N ALA A 207 1.22 -32.47 16.25
CA ALA A 207 0.90 -32.93 14.91
C ALA A 207 1.77 -34.15 14.50
N ALA A 208 3.05 -34.12 14.86
CA ALA A 208 3.97 -35.20 14.58
C ALA A 208 3.63 -36.48 15.41
N ASP A 209 3.23 -36.33 16.68
CA ASP A 209 2.78 -37.43 17.54
C ASP A 209 1.51 -38.10 16.99
N LEU A 210 0.65 -37.33 16.30
CA LEU A 210 -0.51 -37.86 15.58
C LEU A 210 -0.15 -38.45 14.19
N GLY A 211 1.14 -38.59 13.87
CA GLY A 211 1.64 -39.19 12.64
C GLY A 211 1.58 -38.29 11.41
N ALA A 212 1.38 -36.96 11.58
CA ALA A 212 1.39 -36.06 10.48
C ALA A 212 2.82 -35.81 9.93
N PRO A 213 3.11 -36.06 8.65
CA PRO A 213 4.40 -35.71 8.08
C PRO A 213 4.59 -34.18 8.05
N ARG A 214 5.84 -33.71 8.02
CA ARG A 214 6.21 -32.28 8.12
C ARG A 214 5.45 -31.38 7.14
N TRP A 215 5.23 -31.85 5.89
CA TRP A 215 4.51 -31.06 4.88
C TRP A 215 3.02 -30.90 5.22
N ARG A 216 2.37 -31.92 5.86
CA ARG A 216 0.99 -31.79 6.35
C ARG A 216 0.90 -30.87 7.56
N ALA A 217 1.80 -30.99 8.52
CA ALA A 217 1.87 -30.06 9.64
C ALA A 217 2.08 -28.61 9.17
N PHE A 218 2.90 -28.39 8.14
CA PHE A 218 3.06 -27.06 7.53
C PHE A 218 1.72 -26.51 7.00
N TRP A 219 1.02 -27.27 6.14
CA TRP A 219 -0.22 -26.79 5.51
C TRP A 219 -1.43 -26.74 6.44
N LEU A 220 -1.51 -27.65 7.42
CA LEU A 220 -2.68 -27.77 8.32
C LEU A 220 -2.52 -27.01 9.63
N VAL A 221 -1.29 -26.70 10.05
CA VAL A 221 -1.01 -25.99 11.30
C VAL A 221 -0.34 -24.66 11.03
N THR A 222 0.84 -24.65 10.39
CA THR A 222 1.62 -23.43 10.20
C THR A 222 0.92 -22.39 9.34
N VAL A 223 0.42 -22.79 8.16
CA VAL A 223 -0.23 -21.85 7.23
C VAL A 223 -1.48 -21.23 7.83
N PRO A 224 -2.45 -21.98 8.38
CA PRO A 224 -3.64 -21.38 9.01
C PRO A 224 -3.31 -20.44 10.18
N LEU A 225 -2.37 -20.79 11.04
CA LEU A 225 -1.95 -19.96 12.17
C LEU A 225 -1.19 -18.70 11.74
N SER A 226 -0.58 -18.70 10.55
CA SER A 226 0.14 -17.55 10.00
C SER A 226 -0.77 -16.61 9.18
N LEU A 227 -2.03 -16.96 8.90
CA LEU A 227 -2.95 -16.13 8.12
C LEU A 227 -3.08 -14.68 8.61
N PRO A 228 -3.10 -14.38 9.92
CA PRO A 228 -3.08 -12.98 10.37
C PRO A 228 -1.84 -12.21 9.89
N GLY A 229 -0.66 -12.86 9.90
CA GLY A 229 0.59 -12.28 9.38
C GLY A 229 0.57 -12.12 7.85
N VAL A 230 0.00 -13.11 7.14
CA VAL A 230 -0.21 -13.03 5.68
C VAL A 230 -1.11 -11.84 5.34
N GLY A 231 -2.24 -11.70 6.03
CA GLY A 231 -3.19 -10.61 5.81
C GLY A 231 -2.56 -9.24 6.11
N ALA A 232 -1.84 -9.11 7.22
CA ALA A 232 -1.15 -7.87 7.57
C ALA A 232 -0.07 -7.50 6.54
N GLY A 233 0.78 -8.45 6.14
CA GLY A 233 1.81 -8.24 5.12
C GLY A 233 1.21 -7.90 3.76
N ALA A 234 0.15 -8.61 3.36
CA ALA A 234 -0.55 -8.35 2.11
C ALA A 234 -1.12 -6.92 2.06
N LEU A 235 -1.79 -6.46 3.12
CA LEU A 235 -2.33 -5.10 3.18
C LEU A 235 -1.23 -4.04 3.18
N LEU A 236 -0.14 -4.26 3.93
CA LEU A 236 1.00 -3.34 3.97
C LEU A 236 1.74 -3.23 2.64
N CYS A 237 1.63 -4.23 1.77
CA CYS A 237 2.17 -4.18 0.40
C CYS A 237 1.13 -3.65 -0.59
N PHE A 238 -0.07 -4.21 -0.61
CA PHE A 238 -1.10 -3.92 -1.62
C PHE A 238 -1.51 -2.45 -1.64
N ILE A 239 -1.77 -1.86 -0.45
CA ILE A 239 -2.26 -0.49 -0.35
C ILE A 239 -1.28 0.53 -0.95
N PRO A 240 -0.01 0.60 -0.52
CA PRO A 240 0.92 1.58 -1.08
C PRO A 240 1.30 1.26 -2.54
N ILE A 241 1.38 -0.01 -2.95
CA ILE A 241 1.68 -0.37 -4.35
C ILE A 241 0.58 0.14 -5.29
N THR A 242 -0.70 0.12 -4.88
CA THR A 242 -1.79 0.63 -5.73
C THR A 242 -1.61 2.12 -6.06
N GLY A 243 -1.07 2.93 -5.14
CA GLY A 243 -0.79 4.35 -5.33
C GLY A 243 0.66 4.66 -5.76
N GLU A 244 1.46 3.64 -6.07
CA GLU A 244 2.87 3.84 -6.44
C GLU A 244 2.98 4.61 -7.77
N PHE A 245 3.90 5.58 -7.82
CA PHE A 245 4.15 6.35 -9.03
C PHE A 245 5.63 6.40 -9.44
N VAL A 246 6.55 6.37 -8.47
CA VAL A 246 7.99 6.56 -8.75
C VAL A 246 8.59 5.38 -9.50
N ILE A 247 8.24 4.16 -9.08
CA ILE A 247 8.77 2.95 -9.74
C ILE A 247 8.22 2.81 -11.15
N PRO A 248 6.90 2.90 -11.43
CA PRO A 248 6.39 2.84 -12.78
C PRO A 248 6.84 4.02 -13.65
N ASP A 249 7.03 5.21 -13.09
CA ASP A 249 7.53 6.38 -13.82
C ASP A 249 8.98 6.20 -14.30
N LEU A 250 9.83 5.60 -13.48
CA LEU A 250 11.27 5.44 -13.76
C LEU A 250 11.61 4.12 -14.46
N LEU A 251 10.88 3.04 -14.20
CA LEU A 251 11.18 1.70 -14.71
C LEU A 251 10.18 1.21 -15.76
N GLY A 252 8.96 1.73 -15.76
CA GLY A 252 7.88 1.34 -16.65
C GLY A 252 7.97 1.91 -18.05
N GLY A 253 7.13 1.40 -18.94
CA GLY A 253 6.93 1.91 -20.30
C GLY A 253 5.68 2.79 -20.38
N SER A 254 5.45 3.35 -21.58
CA SER A 254 4.28 4.19 -21.88
C SER A 254 2.95 3.46 -21.69
N ASP A 255 2.94 2.14 -21.82
CA ASP A 255 1.73 1.32 -21.71
C ASP A 255 1.44 0.87 -20.26
N SER A 256 2.34 1.17 -19.32
CA SER A 256 2.29 0.77 -17.91
C SER A 256 1.76 1.86 -17.01
N LEU A 257 0.82 2.69 -17.50
CA LEU A 257 0.31 3.84 -16.77
C LEU A 257 -0.49 3.40 -15.54
N MET A 258 0.05 3.67 -14.34
CA MET A 258 -0.61 3.44 -13.06
C MET A 258 -1.31 4.70 -12.56
N ILE A 259 -2.33 4.53 -11.69
CA ILE A 259 -3.15 5.64 -11.22
C ILE A 259 -2.35 6.68 -10.41
N GLY A 260 -1.32 6.25 -9.65
CA GLY A 260 -0.43 7.17 -8.94
C GLY A 260 0.33 8.11 -9.90
N GLN A 261 0.76 7.59 -11.04
CA GLN A 261 1.44 8.33 -12.10
C GLN A 261 0.48 9.31 -12.83
N THR A 262 -0.73 8.82 -13.10
CA THR A 262 -1.80 9.68 -13.66
C THR A 262 -2.13 10.85 -12.73
N LEU A 263 -2.31 10.58 -11.44
CA LEU A 263 -2.56 11.59 -10.41
C LEU A 263 -1.43 12.62 -10.36
N TRP A 264 -0.17 12.17 -10.39
CA TRP A 264 1.00 13.05 -10.42
C TRP A 264 0.99 13.96 -11.65
N THR A 265 0.69 13.42 -12.83
CA THR A 265 0.63 14.15 -14.09
C THR A 265 -0.48 15.20 -14.06
N GLU A 266 -1.70 14.86 -13.61
CA GLU A 266 -2.80 15.81 -13.48
C GLU A 266 -2.46 16.95 -12.52
N PHE A 267 -1.87 16.62 -11.36
CA PHE A 267 -1.58 17.63 -10.35
C PHE A 267 -0.45 18.57 -10.73
N PHE A 268 0.68 18.05 -11.23
CA PHE A 268 1.89 18.84 -11.46
C PHE A 268 2.05 19.32 -12.90
N SER A 269 1.76 18.48 -13.90
CA SER A 269 1.97 18.78 -15.31
C SER A 269 0.77 19.53 -15.91
N ASN A 270 -0.42 18.95 -15.74
CA ASN A 270 -1.66 19.54 -16.28
C ASN A 270 -2.21 20.66 -15.38
N LYS A 271 -1.77 20.71 -14.11
CA LYS A 271 -2.27 21.64 -13.07
C LYS A 271 -3.78 21.56 -12.86
N ASP A 272 -4.35 20.41 -13.18
CA ASP A 272 -5.76 20.09 -12.93
C ASP A 272 -5.93 19.49 -11.53
N TRP A 273 -5.90 20.38 -10.52
CA TRP A 273 -6.04 19.97 -9.13
C TRP A 273 -7.40 19.34 -8.81
N PRO A 274 -8.53 19.81 -9.39
CA PRO A 274 -9.83 19.17 -9.24
C PRO A 274 -9.85 17.70 -9.67
N VAL A 275 -9.40 17.40 -10.89
CA VAL A 275 -9.33 16.02 -11.40
C VAL A 275 -8.35 15.18 -10.58
N ALA A 276 -7.15 15.69 -10.28
CA ALA A 276 -6.19 14.99 -9.43
C ALA A 276 -6.77 14.66 -8.04
N SER A 277 -7.53 15.60 -7.45
CA SER A 277 -8.21 15.39 -6.17
C SER A 277 -9.33 14.36 -6.27
N ALA A 278 -10.09 14.35 -7.38
CA ALA A 278 -11.13 13.34 -7.62
C ALA A 278 -10.51 11.93 -7.75
N ILE A 279 -9.37 11.80 -8.46
CA ILE A 279 -8.59 10.54 -8.51
C ILE A 279 -8.20 10.10 -7.11
N ALA A 280 -7.65 10.99 -6.28
CA ALA A 280 -7.24 10.66 -4.91
C ALA A 280 -8.42 10.19 -4.04
N VAL A 281 -9.58 10.83 -4.14
CA VAL A 281 -10.81 10.45 -3.40
C VAL A 281 -11.31 9.08 -3.83
N VAL A 282 -11.39 8.82 -5.14
CA VAL A 282 -11.80 7.51 -5.67
C VAL A 282 -10.83 6.42 -5.23
N LEU A 283 -9.51 6.68 -5.31
CA LEU A 283 -8.49 5.74 -4.86
C LEU A 283 -8.64 5.41 -3.37
N LEU A 284 -8.85 6.42 -2.54
CA LEU A 284 -9.08 6.21 -1.10
C LEU A 284 -10.32 5.36 -0.85
N CYS A 285 -11.45 5.67 -1.51
CA CYS A 285 -12.68 4.88 -1.38
C CYS A 285 -12.47 3.43 -1.82
N LEU A 286 -11.77 3.21 -2.93
CA LEU A 286 -11.47 1.89 -3.46
C LEU A 286 -10.62 1.05 -2.49
N LEU A 287 -9.72 1.68 -1.72
CA LEU A 287 -8.87 0.98 -0.75
C LEU A 287 -9.55 0.81 0.61
N VAL A 288 -10.22 1.86 1.11
CA VAL A 288 -10.81 1.87 2.47
C VAL A 288 -12.07 1.03 2.56
N VAL A 289 -12.94 1.07 1.56
CA VAL A 289 -14.23 0.36 1.60
C VAL A 289 -14.05 -1.17 1.72
N PRO A 290 -13.25 -1.86 0.90
CA PRO A 290 -13.03 -3.30 1.05
C PRO A 290 -12.37 -3.64 2.39
N MET A 291 -11.45 -2.81 2.88
CA MET A 291 -10.78 -3.03 4.16
C MET A 291 -11.75 -2.90 5.33
N ALA A 292 -12.63 -1.90 5.32
CA ALA A 292 -13.65 -1.72 6.36
C ALA A 292 -14.68 -2.86 6.36
N LEU A 293 -15.09 -3.33 5.17
CA LEU A 293 -15.96 -4.48 5.04
C LEU A 293 -15.31 -5.77 5.59
N TYR A 294 -14.05 -6.01 5.28
CA TYR A 294 -13.29 -7.14 5.78
C TYR A 294 -13.16 -7.13 7.32
N GLN A 295 -12.83 -5.98 7.91
CA GLN A 295 -12.74 -5.83 9.37
C GLN A 295 -14.09 -6.08 10.06
N ASN A 296 -15.19 -5.58 9.49
CA ASN A 296 -16.53 -5.80 10.03
C ASN A 296 -16.96 -7.27 9.98
N LEU A 297 -16.53 -8.02 8.95
CA LEU A 297 -16.79 -9.45 8.86
C LEU A 297 -15.99 -10.25 9.89
N GLN A 298 -14.74 -9.89 10.15
CA GLN A 298 -13.92 -10.54 11.18
C GLN A 298 -14.47 -10.32 12.58
N THR A 299 -14.90 -9.10 12.92
CA THR A 299 -15.48 -8.80 14.24
C THR A 299 -16.76 -9.54 14.50
N LYS A 300 -17.58 -9.80 13.51
CA LYS A 300 -18.81 -10.62 13.63
C LYS A 300 -18.50 -12.10 13.88
N ASN A 301 -17.47 -12.65 13.26
CA ASN A 301 -17.07 -14.05 13.43
C ASN A 301 -16.40 -14.35 14.79
N VAL A 302 -15.88 -13.33 15.49
CA VAL A 302 -15.29 -13.49 16.84
C VAL A 302 -16.34 -13.28 17.93
N ALA A 303 -17.48 -12.64 17.63
CA ALA A 303 -18.56 -12.35 18.58
C ALA A 303 -19.70 -13.41 18.58
N GLY A 304 -19.68 -14.37 17.66
CA GLY A 304 -20.61 -15.50 17.60
C GLY A 304 -19.90 -16.82 17.92
#